data_664bb3a82abc81960ea86e034a60320b
#
_entry.id   664bb3a82abc81960ea86e034a60320b
#
_cell.length_a   1.000
_cell.length_b   1.000
_cell.length_c   1.000
_cell.angle_alpha   90.00
_cell.angle_beta   90.00
_cell.angle_gamma   90.00
#
_symmetry.space_group_name_H-M   'P 1'
#
loop_
_entity.id
_entity.type
_entity.pdbx_description
1 polymer ?
#
loop_
_entity_poly.entity_id
_entity_poly.type
_entity_poly.pdbx_seq_one_letter_code
_entity_poly.pdbx_strand_id
1 'polypeptide(L)'
;MAQLEEVSIDQYKHLVSERALTGETMLLNMGPQHPSTHGVLRLLLELDGEIVVNCIPDIGYLHTGIEKNMEAKTYQKAEVMTDRLDYMNTMGNNLSYVKKKEKLIDLDVPARAQALRVILVELQRIASHLVLIGTWGLDLAAMSMFLYCFREREQILDIFELVSGQRMMTTYIRPGGVWRDVPVEFEKAVRDFLKIFPKRID
;
A
#
# COMPACT_ATOMS: atom_id res chain seq x y z
N MET A 1 18.22 -16.79 21.11
CA MET A 1 18.30 -15.31 21.19
C MET A 1 19.20 -14.88 20.04
N ALA A 2 18.63 -14.32 18.97
CA ALA A 2 19.43 -13.70 17.93
C ALA A 2 20.12 -12.50 18.57
N GLN A 3 21.43 -12.46 18.51
CA GLN A 3 22.20 -11.27 18.84
C GLN A 3 21.74 -10.21 17.82
N LEU A 4 21.11 -9.15 18.30
CA LEU A 4 20.93 -7.93 17.53
C LEU A 4 22.35 -7.43 17.24
N GLU A 5 22.83 -7.65 16.00
CA GLU A 5 24.03 -6.97 15.55
C GLU A 5 23.78 -5.48 15.74
N GLU A 6 24.58 -4.84 16.60
CA GLU A 6 24.69 -3.38 16.63
C GLU A 6 25.10 -2.97 15.22
N VAL A 7 24.15 -2.47 14.46
CA VAL A 7 24.45 -1.98 13.11
C VAL A 7 25.40 -0.82 13.28
N SER A 8 26.64 -1.05 12.88
CA SER A 8 27.72 -0.11 13.02
C SER A 8 27.34 1.24 12.40
N ILE A 9 27.43 2.31 13.19
CA ILE A 9 27.26 3.69 12.72
C ILE A 9 28.24 4.01 11.58
N ASP A 10 29.29 3.23 11.44
CA ASP A 10 30.34 3.43 10.43
C ASP A 10 29.80 3.50 8.99
N GLN A 11 28.78 2.72 8.68
CA GLN A 11 28.17 2.75 7.33
C GLN A 11 27.42 4.05 7.04
N TYR A 12 27.00 4.80 8.06
CA TYR A 12 26.21 6.04 7.94
C TYR A 12 27.04 7.30 8.21
N LYS A 13 28.33 7.19 8.57
CA LYS A 13 29.18 8.35 8.90
C LYS A 13 29.19 9.44 7.84
N HIS A 14 29.02 9.07 6.57
CA HIS A 14 28.99 10.01 5.45
C HIS A 14 27.61 10.71 5.28
N LEU A 15 26.60 10.30 6.01
CA LEU A 15 25.22 10.83 5.96
C LEU A 15 24.84 11.62 7.21
N VAL A 16 25.60 11.49 8.30
CA VAL A 16 25.37 12.23 9.54
C VAL A 16 26.23 13.48 9.60
N SER A 17 25.81 14.46 10.42
CA SER A 17 26.55 15.71 10.58
C SER A 17 27.85 15.52 11.37
N GLU A 18 28.80 16.48 11.26
CA GLU A 18 29.99 16.51 12.12
C GLU A 18 29.61 16.65 13.60
N ARG A 19 28.53 17.36 13.93
CA ARG A 19 28.02 17.52 15.28
C ARG A 19 27.58 16.19 15.90
N ALA A 20 27.02 15.27 15.10
CA ALA A 20 26.70 13.94 15.55
C ALA A 20 27.95 13.10 15.84
N LEU A 21 29.01 13.26 15.04
CA LEU A 21 30.29 12.58 15.24
C LEU A 21 31.06 13.09 16.44
N THR A 22 30.89 14.37 16.81
CA THR A 22 31.51 14.99 17.98
C THR A 22 30.71 14.80 19.27
N GLY A 23 29.49 14.25 19.17
CA GLY A 23 28.58 14.03 20.29
C GLY A 23 27.81 15.28 20.74
N GLU A 24 27.77 16.32 19.92
CA GLU A 24 26.95 17.52 20.19
C GLU A 24 25.46 17.28 19.94
N THR A 25 25.14 16.37 19.02
CA THR A 25 23.78 15.88 18.75
C THR A 25 23.67 14.40 19.07
N MET A 26 22.47 13.92 19.36
CA MET A 26 22.21 12.53 19.67
C MET A 26 21.80 11.76 18.41
N LEU A 27 22.40 10.58 18.20
CA LEU A 27 21.92 9.63 17.19
C LEU A 27 20.96 8.62 17.83
N LEU A 28 19.72 8.62 17.32
CA LEU A 28 18.69 7.69 17.75
C LEU A 28 18.37 6.70 16.63
N ASN A 29 18.48 5.40 16.94
CA ASN A 29 18.07 4.34 16.02
C ASN A 29 16.62 3.94 16.33
N MET A 30 15.67 4.32 15.49
CA MET A 30 14.26 4.03 15.63
C MET A 30 13.82 2.97 14.63
N GLY A 31 13.37 1.81 15.13
CA GLY A 31 13.00 0.66 14.32
C GLY A 31 14.16 -0.27 13.96
N PRO A 32 13.91 -1.34 13.18
CA PRO A 32 12.63 -1.69 12.56
C PRO A 32 11.56 -2.18 13.55
N GLN A 33 11.93 -2.73 14.67
CA GLN A 33 10.99 -3.18 15.72
C GLN A 33 10.56 -1.98 16.59
N HIS A 34 9.67 -1.16 16.07
CA HIS A 34 9.12 0.00 16.76
C HIS A 34 7.67 0.24 16.32
N PRO A 35 6.73 0.58 17.22
CA PRO A 35 5.33 0.82 16.85
C PRO A 35 5.14 1.88 15.77
N SER A 36 5.88 2.98 15.84
CA SER A 36 5.80 4.08 14.88
C SER A 36 6.40 3.77 13.50
N THR A 37 7.15 2.69 13.36
CA THR A 37 7.78 2.27 12.09
C THR A 37 7.11 1.03 11.51
N HIS A 38 5.95 0.66 12.02
CA HIS A 38 5.17 -0.51 11.61
C HIS A 38 5.94 -1.85 11.63
N GLY A 39 7.03 -1.92 12.41
CA GLY A 39 7.87 -3.10 12.57
C GLY A 39 8.82 -3.38 11.40
N VAL A 40 8.85 -2.54 10.36
CA VAL A 40 9.54 -2.81 9.08
C VAL A 40 10.30 -1.63 8.49
N LEU A 41 10.27 -0.48 9.13
CA LEU A 41 11.06 0.70 8.74
C LEU A 41 12.07 1.02 9.83
N ARG A 42 13.30 1.25 9.44
CA ARG A 42 14.35 1.77 10.31
C ARG A 42 14.64 3.22 9.96
N LEU A 43 14.67 4.07 10.98
CA LEU A 43 15.06 5.47 10.84
C LEU A 43 16.26 5.72 11.75
N LEU A 44 17.34 6.23 11.18
CA LEU A 44 18.43 6.80 11.97
C LEU A 44 18.20 8.30 12.07
N LEU A 45 17.86 8.76 13.25
CA LEU A 45 17.54 10.16 13.54
C LEU A 45 18.74 10.84 14.20
N GLU A 46 19.05 12.04 13.75
CA GLU A 46 19.95 12.94 14.45
C GLU A 46 19.12 14.01 15.16
N LEU A 47 19.26 14.09 16.48
CA LEU A 47 18.45 14.94 17.34
C LEU A 47 19.32 15.99 18.02
N ASP A 48 18.84 17.25 18.02
CA ASP A 48 19.33 18.32 18.89
C ASP A 48 18.26 18.57 19.97
N GLY A 49 18.43 17.95 21.12
CA GLY A 49 17.36 17.81 22.10
C GLY A 49 16.20 17.00 21.53
N GLU A 50 15.02 17.60 21.40
CA GLU A 50 13.82 16.97 20.79
C GLU A 50 13.61 17.36 19.32
N ILE A 51 14.50 18.16 18.75
CA ILE A 51 14.40 18.63 17.36
C ILE A 51 15.11 17.62 16.45
N VAL A 52 14.39 17.13 15.45
CA VAL A 52 14.99 16.29 14.40
C VAL A 52 15.79 17.17 13.43
N VAL A 53 17.09 17.03 13.46
CA VAL A 53 18.02 17.76 12.59
C VAL A 53 18.22 17.03 11.27
N ASN A 54 18.30 15.70 11.34
CA ASN A 54 18.49 14.84 10.18
C ASN A 54 17.74 13.51 10.34
N CYS A 55 17.24 12.94 9.25
CA CYS A 55 16.54 11.67 9.24
C CYS A 55 17.03 10.83 8.04
N ILE A 56 17.64 9.70 8.34
CA ILE A 56 18.15 8.77 7.33
C ILE A 56 17.27 7.51 7.37
N PRO A 57 16.39 7.30 6.36
CA PRO A 57 15.61 6.08 6.25
C PRO A 57 16.49 4.92 5.75
N ASP A 58 16.42 3.81 6.45
CA ASP A 58 17.05 2.55 6.06
C ASP A 58 15.93 1.57 5.67
N ILE A 59 15.79 1.33 4.37
CA ILE A 59 14.72 0.54 3.76
C ILE A 59 15.25 -0.83 3.32
N GLY A 60 14.31 -1.76 3.08
CA GLY A 60 14.66 -3.10 2.60
C GLY A 60 14.09 -4.24 3.46
N TYR A 61 13.57 -3.94 4.63
CA TYR A 61 13.04 -4.94 5.57
C TYR A 61 11.75 -5.63 5.09
N LEU A 62 11.08 -5.08 4.06
CA LEU A 62 9.96 -5.70 3.33
C LEU A 62 10.36 -6.23 1.95
N HIS A 63 11.65 -6.23 1.61
CA HIS A 63 12.10 -6.70 0.30
C HIS A 63 11.92 -8.21 0.18
N THR A 64 11.04 -8.62 -0.72
CA THR A 64 10.69 -10.03 -0.97
C THR A 64 11.19 -10.55 -2.32
N GLY A 65 11.96 -9.77 -3.06
CA GLY A 65 12.50 -10.12 -4.38
C GLY A 65 11.42 -10.30 -5.45
N ILE A 66 10.29 -9.57 -5.35
CA ILE A 66 9.16 -9.71 -6.28
C ILE A 66 9.60 -9.54 -7.72
N GLU A 67 10.36 -8.47 -8.02
CA GLU A 67 10.83 -8.15 -9.37
C GLU A 67 11.69 -9.30 -9.94
N LYS A 68 12.63 -9.79 -9.15
CA LYS A 68 13.49 -10.91 -9.55
C LYS A 68 12.71 -12.21 -9.75
N ASN A 69 11.73 -12.45 -8.91
CA ASN A 69 10.83 -13.58 -9.07
C ASN A 69 9.95 -13.48 -10.32
N MET A 70 9.56 -12.26 -10.72
CA MET A 70 8.77 -12.04 -11.93
C MET A 70 9.55 -12.34 -13.21
N GLU A 71 10.86 -12.06 -13.25
CA GLU A 71 11.74 -12.38 -14.39
C GLU A 71 11.72 -13.89 -14.73
N ALA A 72 11.61 -14.74 -13.72
CA ALA A 72 11.59 -16.21 -13.90
C ALA A 72 10.20 -16.78 -14.22
N LYS A 73 9.18 -15.93 -14.39
CA LYS A 73 7.78 -16.35 -14.61
C LYS A 73 7.26 -15.91 -15.98
N THR A 74 6.23 -16.61 -16.45
CA THR A 74 5.45 -16.11 -17.59
C THR A 74 4.69 -14.86 -17.20
N TYR A 75 4.38 -13.99 -18.19
CA TYR A 75 3.59 -12.78 -17.96
C TYR A 75 2.26 -13.03 -17.23
N GLN A 76 1.61 -14.17 -17.47
CA GLN A 76 0.36 -14.55 -16.80
C GLN A 76 0.61 -14.89 -15.32
N LYS A 77 1.66 -15.65 -15.02
CA LYS A 77 2.00 -16.03 -13.63
C LYS A 77 2.52 -14.83 -12.82
N ALA A 78 3.20 -13.88 -13.46
CA ALA A 78 3.69 -12.67 -12.82
C ALA A 78 2.57 -11.71 -12.39
N GLU A 79 1.40 -11.77 -13.06
CA GLU A 79 0.25 -10.89 -12.76
C GLU A 79 -0.22 -11.00 -11.30
N VAL A 80 -0.28 -12.22 -10.76
CA VAL A 80 -0.67 -12.46 -9.36
C VAL A 80 0.29 -11.81 -8.36
N MET A 81 1.55 -11.58 -8.75
CA MET A 81 2.54 -10.95 -7.87
C MET A 81 2.33 -9.43 -7.77
N THR A 82 1.68 -8.83 -8.76
CA THR A 82 1.46 -7.38 -8.76
C THR A 82 0.51 -6.92 -7.66
N ASP A 83 -0.42 -7.77 -7.22
CA ASP A 83 -1.30 -7.48 -6.07
C ASP A 83 -0.50 -7.18 -4.79
N ARG A 84 0.69 -7.74 -4.67
CA ARG A 84 1.53 -7.71 -3.46
C ARG A 84 2.58 -6.62 -3.46
N LEU A 85 2.66 -5.82 -4.53
CA LEU A 85 3.58 -4.67 -4.60
C LEU A 85 3.15 -3.57 -3.65
N ASP A 86 1.94 -3.09 -3.85
CA ASP A 86 1.23 -2.19 -2.94
C ASP A 86 -0.11 -2.85 -2.60
N TYR A 87 -0.18 -3.52 -1.45
CA TYR A 87 -1.37 -4.25 -1.03
C TYR A 87 -2.55 -3.34 -0.67
N MET A 88 -2.32 -2.02 -0.59
CA MET A 88 -3.38 -1.03 -0.43
C MET A 88 -3.98 -0.58 -1.76
N ASN A 89 -3.35 -0.92 -2.90
CA ASN A 89 -3.79 -0.54 -4.25
C ASN A 89 -3.69 -1.70 -5.24
N THR A 90 -4.19 -2.86 -4.86
CA THR A 90 -4.06 -4.10 -5.63
C THR A 90 -4.68 -4.01 -7.03
N MET A 91 -5.88 -3.42 -7.14
CA MET A 91 -6.55 -3.20 -8.43
C MET A 91 -5.75 -2.25 -9.34
N GLY A 92 -5.15 -1.21 -8.79
CA GLY A 92 -4.31 -0.27 -9.54
C GLY A 92 -3.01 -0.91 -10.04
N ASN A 93 -2.38 -1.74 -9.22
CA ASN A 93 -1.18 -2.50 -9.59
C ASN A 93 -1.48 -3.47 -10.75
N ASN A 94 -2.57 -4.24 -10.64
CA ASN A 94 -3.02 -5.11 -11.71
C ASN A 94 -3.29 -4.33 -12.99
N LEU A 95 -4.04 -3.22 -12.90
CA LEU A 95 -4.39 -2.40 -14.06
C LEU A 95 -3.13 -1.88 -14.77
N SER A 96 -2.15 -1.40 -14.01
CA SER A 96 -0.90 -0.88 -14.57
C SER A 96 -0.13 -1.94 -15.34
N TYR A 97 -0.03 -3.14 -14.78
CA TYR A 97 0.65 -4.28 -15.41
C TYR A 97 -0.11 -4.78 -16.64
N VAL A 98 -1.42 -4.95 -16.52
CA VAL A 98 -2.30 -5.44 -17.59
C VAL A 98 -2.32 -4.47 -18.77
N LYS A 99 -2.45 -3.16 -18.55
CA LYS A 99 -2.38 -2.14 -19.61
C LYS A 99 -1.08 -2.18 -20.41
N LYS A 100 0.05 -2.43 -19.74
CA LYS A 100 1.33 -2.58 -20.45
C LYS A 100 1.33 -3.82 -21.36
N LYS A 101 0.76 -4.94 -20.88
CA LYS A 101 0.61 -6.15 -21.68
C LYS A 101 -0.32 -5.94 -22.87
N GLU A 102 -1.48 -5.31 -22.65
CA GLU A 102 -2.45 -4.98 -23.71
C GLU A 102 -1.82 -4.12 -24.79
N LYS A 103 -1.08 -3.08 -24.39
CA LYS A 103 -0.33 -2.24 -25.34
C LYS A 103 0.74 -2.99 -26.12
N LEU A 104 1.41 -3.97 -25.48
CA LEU A 104 2.47 -4.75 -26.12
C LEU A 104 1.95 -5.66 -27.24
N ILE A 105 0.73 -6.20 -27.07
CA ILE A 105 0.11 -7.14 -28.02
C ILE A 105 -1.01 -6.50 -28.84
N ASP A 106 -1.18 -5.17 -28.73
CA ASP A 106 -2.22 -4.37 -29.43
C ASP A 106 -3.63 -4.95 -29.23
N LEU A 107 -3.99 -5.19 -27.95
CA LEU A 107 -5.26 -5.80 -27.57
C LEU A 107 -6.28 -4.76 -27.15
N ASP A 108 -7.40 -4.71 -27.88
CA ASP A 108 -8.53 -3.87 -27.53
C ASP A 108 -9.33 -4.42 -26.34
N VAL A 109 -9.79 -3.53 -25.48
CA VAL A 109 -10.58 -3.86 -24.29
C VAL A 109 -12.01 -3.36 -24.45
N PRO A 110 -13.04 -4.20 -24.25
CA PRO A 110 -14.42 -3.80 -24.32
C PRO A 110 -14.77 -2.63 -23.39
N ALA A 111 -15.61 -1.69 -23.85
CA ALA A 111 -15.98 -0.50 -23.09
C ALA A 111 -16.55 -0.81 -21.70
N ARG A 112 -17.38 -1.87 -21.58
CA ARG A 112 -17.91 -2.34 -20.28
C ARG A 112 -16.80 -2.72 -19.33
N ALA A 113 -15.80 -3.48 -19.77
CA ALA A 113 -14.67 -3.88 -18.94
C ALA A 113 -13.83 -2.67 -18.52
N GLN A 114 -13.64 -1.68 -19.40
CA GLN A 114 -12.96 -0.43 -19.06
C GLN A 114 -13.70 0.33 -17.96
N ALA A 115 -15.03 0.46 -18.06
CA ALA A 115 -15.84 1.12 -17.04
C ALA A 115 -15.76 0.39 -15.68
N LEU A 116 -15.84 -0.94 -15.66
CA LEU A 116 -15.69 -1.74 -14.44
C LEU A 116 -14.31 -1.56 -13.81
N ARG A 117 -13.25 -1.54 -14.62
CA ARG A 117 -11.88 -1.29 -14.14
C ARG A 117 -11.77 0.07 -13.45
N VAL A 118 -12.36 1.12 -14.03
CA VAL A 118 -12.35 2.47 -13.45
C VAL A 118 -13.07 2.48 -12.11
N ILE A 119 -14.28 1.94 -12.04
CA ILE A 119 -15.07 1.89 -10.80
C ILE A 119 -14.29 1.19 -9.69
N LEU A 120 -13.74 0.02 -9.98
CA LEU A 120 -13.02 -0.78 -8.97
C LEU A 120 -11.71 -0.13 -8.53
N VAL A 121 -10.96 0.49 -9.43
CA VAL A 121 -9.71 1.19 -9.09
C VAL A 121 -10.00 2.45 -8.27
N GLU A 122 -11.08 3.18 -8.54
CA GLU A 122 -11.44 4.36 -7.73
C GLU A 122 -11.97 3.96 -6.36
N LEU A 123 -12.74 2.88 -6.23
CA LEU A 123 -13.10 2.31 -4.93
C LEU A 123 -11.85 1.89 -4.14
N GLN A 124 -10.87 1.28 -4.82
CA GLN A 124 -9.59 0.91 -4.20
C GLN A 124 -8.82 2.16 -3.72
N ARG A 125 -8.84 3.24 -4.49
CA ARG A 125 -8.22 4.50 -4.09
C ARG A 125 -8.87 5.07 -2.84
N ILE A 126 -10.19 5.05 -2.75
CA ILE A 126 -10.92 5.47 -1.54
C ILE A 126 -10.53 4.58 -0.36
N ALA A 127 -10.50 3.27 -0.54
CA ALA A 127 -10.11 2.32 0.51
C ALA A 127 -8.68 2.57 1.03
N SER A 128 -7.74 2.91 0.13
CA SER A 128 -6.36 3.27 0.46
C SER A 128 -6.29 4.57 1.26
N HIS A 129 -7.00 5.61 0.83
CA HIS A 129 -7.06 6.89 1.54
C HIS A 129 -7.66 6.75 2.94
N LEU A 130 -8.67 5.90 3.12
CA LEU A 130 -9.25 5.61 4.43
C LEU A 130 -8.21 4.99 5.39
N VAL A 131 -7.35 4.12 4.91
CA VAL A 131 -6.24 3.59 5.74
C VAL A 131 -5.26 4.69 6.11
N LEU A 132 -4.87 5.53 5.16
CA LEU A 132 -3.96 6.66 5.42
C LEU A 132 -4.53 7.58 6.51
N ILE A 133 -5.78 8.02 6.35
CA ILE A 133 -6.42 8.92 7.32
C ILE A 133 -6.57 8.25 8.68
N GLY A 134 -6.98 6.97 8.70
CA GLY A 134 -7.14 6.20 9.93
C GLY A 134 -5.84 6.04 10.70
N THR A 135 -4.74 5.70 10.03
CA THR A 135 -3.42 5.55 10.66
C THR A 135 -2.84 6.88 11.12
N TRP A 136 -3.03 7.95 10.36
CA TRP A 136 -2.70 9.30 10.81
C TRP A 136 -3.47 9.70 12.07
N GLY A 137 -4.76 9.33 12.14
CA GLY A 137 -5.55 9.52 13.34
C GLY A 137 -4.94 8.82 14.55
N LEU A 138 -4.45 7.60 14.38
CA LEU A 138 -3.75 6.87 15.46
C LEU A 138 -2.47 7.59 15.90
N ASP A 139 -1.66 8.08 14.98
CA ASP A 139 -0.42 8.81 15.28
C ASP A 139 -0.70 10.10 16.08
N LEU A 140 -1.86 10.71 15.86
CA LEU A 140 -2.36 11.88 16.60
C LEU A 140 -3.22 11.51 17.82
N ALA A 141 -3.18 10.27 18.28
CA ALA A 141 -3.96 9.73 19.41
C ALA A 141 -5.49 9.78 19.22
N ALA A 142 -5.99 9.92 17.99
CA ALA A 142 -7.41 9.91 17.66
C ALA A 142 -7.89 8.49 17.26
N MET A 143 -7.92 7.56 18.21
CA MET A 143 -8.28 6.15 18.00
C MET A 143 -9.64 5.97 17.29
N SER A 144 -10.63 6.80 17.60
CA SER A 144 -11.96 6.71 17.00
C SER A 144 -11.94 6.92 15.49
N MET A 145 -11.04 7.76 14.98
CA MET A 145 -10.87 8.03 13.55
C MET A 145 -10.49 6.74 12.80
N PHE A 146 -9.57 5.96 13.35
CA PHE A 146 -9.19 4.67 12.80
C PHE A 146 -10.40 3.73 12.65
N LEU A 147 -11.22 3.61 13.69
CA LEU A 147 -12.39 2.74 13.67
C LEU A 147 -13.44 3.21 12.65
N TYR A 148 -13.67 4.52 12.52
CA TYR A 148 -14.58 5.05 11.51
C TYR A 148 -14.08 4.82 10.09
N CYS A 149 -12.82 5.06 9.80
CA CYS A 149 -12.23 4.81 8.49
C CYS A 149 -12.33 3.33 8.10
N PHE A 150 -12.07 2.42 9.03
CA PHE A 150 -12.14 0.99 8.76
C PHE A 150 -13.58 0.49 8.59
N ARG A 151 -14.56 1.08 9.28
CA ARG A 151 -15.97 0.78 9.06
C ARG A 151 -16.41 1.06 7.62
N GLU A 152 -15.97 2.19 7.05
CA GLU A 152 -16.29 2.54 5.67
C GLU A 152 -15.50 1.67 4.68
N ARG A 153 -14.24 1.40 5.00
CA ARG A 153 -13.38 0.54 4.19
C ARG A 153 -13.94 -0.89 4.05
N GLU A 154 -14.53 -1.44 5.11
CA GLU A 154 -15.14 -2.77 5.08
C GLU A 154 -16.19 -2.90 3.99
N GLN A 155 -17.04 -1.89 3.79
CA GLN A 155 -18.06 -1.91 2.74
C GLN A 155 -17.45 -2.00 1.33
N ILE A 156 -16.28 -1.38 1.11
CA ILE A 156 -15.55 -1.48 -0.16
C ILE A 156 -14.95 -2.89 -0.31
N LEU A 157 -14.40 -3.46 0.76
CA LEU A 157 -13.85 -4.81 0.72
C LEU A 157 -14.94 -5.86 0.46
N ASP A 158 -16.15 -5.67 0.97
CA ASP A 158 -17.31 -6.53 0.65
C ASP A 158 -17.67 -6.46 -0.83
N ILE A 159 -17.58 -5.27 -1.46
CA ILE A 159 -17.76 -5.13 -2.92
C ILE A 159 -16.66 -5.88 -3.67
N PHE A 160 -15.40 -5.83 -3.22
CA PHE A 160 -14.31 -6.57 -3.84
C PHE A 160 -14.50 -8.09 -3.72
N GLU A 161 -14.93 -8.56 -2.57
CA GLU A 161 -15.25 -9.97 -2.35
C GLU A 161 -16.40 -10.43 -3.26
N LEU A 162 -17.43 -9.61 -3.41
CA LEU A 162 -18.58 -9.88 -4.28
C LEU A 162 -18.15 -10.11 -5.75
N VAL A 163 -17.20 -9.33 -6.27
CA VAL A 163 -16.78 -9.43 -7.68
C VAL A 163 -15.66 -10.44 -7.89
N SER A 164 -14.74 -10.58 -6.96
CA SER A 164 -13.51 -11.36 -7.13
C SER A 164 -13.43 -12.62 -6.28
N GLY A 165 -14.23 -12.70 -5.23
CA GLY A 165 -14.12 -13.75 -4.20
C GLY A 165 -13.00 -13.49 -3.18
N GLN A 166 -12.34 -12.32 -3.27
CA GLN A 166 -11.23 -11.93 -2.41
C GLN A 166 -11.40 -10.48 -1.93
N ARG A 167 -11.06 -10.24 -0.67
CA ARG A 167 -11.19 -8.91 -0.07
C ARG A 167 -10.06 -7.95 -0.46
N MET A 168 -8.85 -8.46 -0.66
CA MET A 168 -7.66 -7.64 -0.92
C MET A 168 -6.88 -8.08 -2.17
N MET A 169 -6.39 -9.31 -2.23
CA MET A 169 -5.54 -9.82 -3.32
C MET A 169 -6.42 -10.39 -4.44
N THR A 170 -7.06 -9.49 -5.19
CA THR A 170 -8.19 -9.83 -6.05
C THR A 170 -7.80 -10.45 -7.38
N THR A 171 -6.67 -10.08 -7.95
CA THR A 171 -6.22 -10.43 -9.31
C THR A 171 -7.38 -10.45 -10.32
N TYR A 172 -8.26 -9.46 -10.23
CA TYR A 172 -9.53 -9.43 -10.97
C TYR A 172 -9.40 -8.83 -12.36
N ILE A 173 -8.52 -7.83 -12.51
CA ILE A 173 -8.24 -7.17 -13.79
C ILE A 173 -7.29 -8.04 -14.59
N ARG A 174 -7.71 -8.47 -15.78
CA ARG A 174 -6.97 -9.41 -16.65
C ARG A 174 -6.76 -8.81 -18.04
N PRO A 175 -5.75 -9.25 -18.81
CA PRO A 175 -5.59 -8.83 -20.19
C PRO A 175 -6.86 -9.06 -21.02
N GLY A 176 -7.30 -8.02 -21.71
CA GLY A 176 -8.54 -8.03 -22.49
C GLY A 176 -9.81 -7.70 -21.71
N GLY A 177 -9.71 -7.47 -20.37
CA GLY A 177 -10.88 -7.08 -19.59
C GLY A 177 -10.75 -7.34 -18.09
N VAL A 178 -11.68 -8.12 -17.59
CA VAL A 178 -11.79 -8.57 -16.19
C VAL A 178 -12.00 -10.09 -16.16
N TRP A 179 -11.69 -10.73 -15.05
CA TRP A 179 -11.77 -12.19 -14.93
C TRP A 179 -13.16 -12.75 -15.23
N ARG A 180 -14.22 -12.07 -14.78
CA ARG A 180 -15.63 -12.39 -15.06
C ARG A 180 -16.46 -11.13 -14.97
N ASP A 181 -17.66 -11.13 -15.55
CA ASP A 181 -18.59 -10.01 -15.37
C ASP A 181 -19.06 -9.92 -13.91
N VAL A 182 -19.48 -8.75 -13.51
CA VAL A 182 -19.98 -8.49 -12.16
C VAL A 182 -21.34 -9.13 -11.92
N PRO A 183 -21.63 -9.63 -10.70
CA PRO A 183 -22.95 -10.12 -10.36
C PRO A 183 -23.99 -8.99 -10.35
N VAL A 184 -25.27 -9.35 -10.41
CA VAL A 184 -26.40 -8.38 -10.49
C VAL A 184 -26.47 -7.46 -9.28
N GLU A 185 -25.98 -7.89 -8.14
CA GLU A 185 -25.95 -7.14 -6.88
C GLU A 185 -24.90 -6.01 -6.86
N PHE A 186 -23.91 -6.08 -7.75
CA PHE A 186 -22.76 -5.16 -7.74
C PHE A 186 -23.20 -3.70 -7.89
N GLU A 187 -24.04 -3.39 -8.86
CA GLU A 187 -24.48 -2.00 -9.09
C GLU A 187 -25.19 -1.44 -7.86
N LYS A 188 -26.05 -2.25 -7.25
CA LYS A 188 -26.75 -1.86 -6.02
C LYS A 188 -25.78 -1.62 -4.88
N ALA A 189 -24.81 -2.51 -4.66
CA ALA A 189 -23.83 -2.38 -3.58
C ALA A 189 -23.00 -1.09 -3.73
N VAL A 190 -22.51 -0.80 -4.94
CA VAL A 190 -21.77 0.45 -5.21
C VAL A 190 -22.65 1.68 -4.99
N ARG A 191 -23.90 1.69 -5.49
CA ARG A 191 -24.81 2.83 -5.30
C ARG A 191 -25.20 3.04 -3.85
N ASP A 192 -25.38 1.99 -3.08
CA ASP A 192 -25.72 2.09 -1.65
C ASP A 192 -24.52 2.64 -0.86
N PHE A 193 -23.31 2.20 -1.16
CA PHE A 193 -22.09 2.81 -0.62
C PHE A 193 -22.00 4.31 -0.93
N LEU A 194 -22.16 4.70 -2.19
CA LEU A 194 -22.06 6.10 -2.63
C LEU A 194 -23.13 7.02 -2.05
N LYS A 195 -24.30 6.51 -1.64
CA LYS A 195 -25.33 7.32 -0.94
C LYS A 195 -24.94 7.70 0.48
N ILE A 196 -24.19 6.84 1.14
CA ILE A 196 -23.87 6.96 2.56
C ILE A 196 -22.52 7.66 2.75
N PHE A 197 -21.55 7.28 1.93
CA PHE A 197 -20.14 7.65 2.11
C PHE A 197 -19.89 9.18 2.15
N PRO A 198 -20.44 10.04 1.25
CA PRO A 198 -20.19 11.48 1.31
C PRO A 198 -20.58 12.12 2.65
N LYS A 199 -21.71 11.68 3.22
CA LYS A 199 -22.21 12.19 4.51
C LYS A 199 -21.36 11.75 5.71
N ARG A 200 -20.47 10.80 5.53
CA ARG A 200 -19.61 10.27 6.60
C ARG A 200 -18.19 10.82 6.53
N ILE A 201 -17.85 11.46 5.41
CA ILE A 201 -16.58 12.19 5.27
C ILE A 201 -16.71 13.60 5.84
N ASP A 202 -17.89 14.26 5.69
CA ASP A 202 -18.20 15.56 6.26
C ASP A 202 -18.34 15.49 7.80
#